data_091ebd8a0e09c84712dd4a5c6f5d654c
#
_entry.id   091ebd8a0e09c84712dd4a5c6f5d654c
#
_cell.length_a   1.000
_cell.length_b   1.000
_cell.length_c   1.000
_cell.angle_alpha   90.00
_cell.angle_beta   90.00
_cell.angle_gamma   90.00
#
_symmetry.space_group_name_H-M   'P 1'
#
loop_
_entity.id
_entity.type
_entity.pdbx_description
1 polymer ?
#
loop_
_entity_poly.entity_id
_entity_poly.type
_entity_poly.pdbx_seq_one_letter_code
_entity_poly.pdbx_strand_id
1 'polypeptide(L)'
;MEKTDLKKILEEHTLWLNGEGGNQADLRRADLRGVDLRGADLRGVDLRGADLRGADLRGANLRWADLRGADLRGADLRGANLDFSVLPLWCGSLRAKVDERIIRQIVYHTLRLAQNSEISCDLKGALFTKELIEQANLFHRVESGEVERVEDETLDDSVCTPGKTVATLGGKD
;
A
#
# COMPACT_ATOMS: atom_id res chain seq x y z
N MET A 1 -18.94 -16.61 -2.42
CA MET A 1 -19.67 -15.98 -1.31
C MET A 1 -20.88 -15.27 -1.89
N GLU A 2 -22.08 -15.52 -1.34
CA GLU A 2 -23.28 -14.81 -1.81
C GLU A 2 -23.27 -13.35 -1.34
N LYS A 3 -23.92 -12.44 -2.10
CA LYS A 3 -24.00 -11.01 -1.73
C LYS A 3 -24.63 -10.79 -0.35
N THR A 4 -25.55 -11.68 0.03
CA THR A 4 -26.25 -11.65 1.34
C THR A 4 -25.29 -11.94 2.49
N ASP A 5 -24.34 -12.87 2.28
CA ASP A 5 -23.35 -13.24 3.29
C ASP A 5 -22.36 -12.08 3.52
N LEU A 6 -21.93 -11.41 2.45
CA LEU A 6 -21.02 -10.27 2.56
C LEU A 6 -21.66 -9.12 3.35
N LYS A 7 -22.92 -8.79 3.07
CA LYS A 7 -23.63 -7.72 3.78
C LYS A 7 -23.67 -8.00 5.28
N LYS A 8 -24.01 -9.22 5.67
CA LYS A 8 -24.02 -9.63 7.07
C LYS A 8 -22.64 -9.54 7.73
N ILE A 9 -21.58 -10.00 7.01
CA ILE A 9 -20.19 -9.91 7.51
C ILE A 9 -19.79 -8.46 7.76
N LEU A 10 -20.17 -7.53 6.87
CA LEU A 10 -19.84 -6.11 7.01
C LEU A 10 -20.66 -5.44 8.11
N GLU A 11 -21.91 -5.85 8.33
CA GLU A 11 -22.73 -5.39 9.45
C GLU A 11 -22.11 -5.83 10.80
N GLU A 12 -21.74 -7.09 10.95
CA GLU A 12 -21.03 -7.62 12.12
C GLU A 12 -19.69 -6.91 12.34
N HIS A 13 -18.95 -6.64 11.26
CA HIS A 13 -17.70 -5.89 11.33
C HIS A 13 -17.90 -4.45 11.82
N THR A 14 -18.97 -3.81 11.39
CA THR A 14 -19.30 -2.45 11.85
C THR A 14 -19.60 -2.43 13.35
N LEU A 15 -20.34 -3.40 13.86
CA LEU A 15 -20.58 -3.56 15.29
C LEU A 15 -19.27 -3.79 16.05
N TRP A 16 -18.37 -4.62 15.51
CA TRP A 16 -17.06 -4.86 16.09
C TRP A 16 -16.22 -3.59 16.16
N LEU A 17 -16.19 -2.80 15.08
CA LEU A 17 -15.46 -1.53 15.03
C LEU A 17 -15.94 -0.50 16.05
N ASN A 18 -17.23 -0.53 16.38
CA ASN A 18 -17.86 0.37 17.35
C ASN A 18 -17.75 -0.12 18.79
N GLY A 19 -17.28 -1.36 19.01
CA GLY A 19 -17.26 -1.98 20.35
C GLY A 19 -18.66 -2.43 20.81
N GLU A 20 -19.60 -2.61 19.89
CA GLU A 20 -21.00 -2.99 20.14
C GLU A 20 -21.21 -4.51 20.03
N GLY A 21 -20.15 -5.29 20.03
CA GLY A 21 -20.16 -6.72 19.75
C GLY A 21 -19.79 -7.01 18.28
N GLY A 22 -20.41 -8.04 17.70
CA GLY A 22 -20.08 -8.44 16.33
C GLY A 22 -18.70 -9.11 16.20
N ASN A 23 -18.23 -9.28 14.98
CA ASN A 23 -16.98 -9.96 14.67
C ASN A 23 -16.18 -9.16 13.64
N GLN A 24 -14.85 -9.16 13.80
CA GLN A 24 -13.95 -8.64 12.78
C GLN A 24 -14.12 -9.44 11.48
N ALA A 25 -14.30 -8.76 10.37
CA ALA A 25 -14.52 -9.43 9.09
C ALA A 25 -13.28 -10.22 8.66
N ASP A 26 -13.49 -11.50 8.39
CA ASP A 26 -12.53 -12.39 7.75
C ASP A 26 -12.99 -12.65 6.32
N LEU A 27 -12.30 -12.01 5.38
CA LEU A 27 -12.58 -12.11 3.94
C LEU A 27 -11.43 -12.80 3.20
N ARG A 28 -10.63 -13.59 3.91
CA ARG A 28 -9.52 -14.34 3.30
C ARG A 28 -10.01 -15.24 2.18
N ARG A 29 -9.35 -15.13 1.03
CA ARG A 29 -9.65 -15.93 -0.17
C ARG A 29 -11.11 -15.81 -0.65
N ALA A 30 -11.84 -14.79 -0.20
CA ALA A 30 -13.19 -14.53 -0.64
C ALA A 30 -13.25 -14.17 -2.13
N ASP A 31 -14.28 -14.62 -2.82
CA ASP A 31 -14.59 -14.14 -4.18
C ASP A 31 -15.42 -12.85 -4.07
N LEU A 32 -14.77 -11.74 -4.33
CA LEU A 32 -15.32 -10.38 -4.27
C LEU A 32 -15.26 -9.68 -5.63
N ARG A 33 -15.20 -10.45 -6.71
CA ARG A 33 -15.12 -9.92 -8.08
C ARG A 33 -16.30 -9.03 -8.42
N GLY A 34 -16.00 -7.81 -8.85
CA GLY A 34 -16.99 -6.83 -9.28
C GLY A 34 -17.96 -6.39 -8.19
N VAL A 35 -17.66 -6.67 -6.94
CA VAL A 35 -18.51 -6.27 -5.79
C VAL A 35 -18.44 -4.75 -5.59
N ASP A 36 -19.58 -4.15 -5.25
CA ASP A 36 -19.69 -2.76 -4.83
C ASP A 36 -19.38 -2.64 -3.33
N LEU A 37 -18.20 -2.08 -3.02
CA LEU A 37 -17.71 -1.79 -1.66
C LEU A 37 -17.42 -0.30 -1.47
N ARG A 38 -18.10 0.56 -2.26
CA ARG A 38 -17.92 2.02 -2.16
C ARG A 38 -18.23 2.53 -0.77
N GLY A 39 -17.29 3.29 -0.21
CA GLY A 39 -17.42 3.88 1.12
C GLY A 39 -17.51 2.87 2.26
N ALA A 40 -17.30 1.57 1.99
CA ALA A 40 -17.34 0.56 3.04
C ALA A 40 -16.25 0.79 4.09
N ASP A 41 -16.58 0.58 5.36
CA ASP A 41 -15.60 0.58 6.43
C ASP A 41 -14.97 -0.82 6.56
N LEU A 42 -13.77 -0.96 6.02
CA LEU A 42 -13.00 -2.19 5.96
C LEU A 42 -11.72 -2.10 6.82
N ARG A 43 -11.76 -1.27 7.86
CA ARG A 43 -10.61 -1.09 8.75
C ARG A 43 -10.21 -2.40 9.41
N GLY A 44 -8.93 -2.77 9.23
CA GLY A 44 -8.35 -3.98 9.83
C GLY A 44 -8.90 -5.29 9.27
N VAL A 45 -9.65 -5.29 8.18
CA VAL A 45 -10.18 -6.51 7.55
C VAL A 45 -9.06 -7.38 7.00
N ASP A 46 -9.18 -8.68 7.21
CA ASP A 46 -8.28 -9.65 6.61
C ASP A 46 -8.78 -10.03 5.21
N LEU A 47 -8.11 -9.50 4.19
CA LEU A 47 -8.40 -9.70 2.76
C LEU A 47 -7.32 -10.57 2.07
N ARG A 48 -6.51 -11.30 2.84
CA ARG A 48 -5.40 -12.09 2.28
C ARG A 48 -5.88 -13.09 1.23
N GLY A 49 -5.30 -12.96 0.03
CA GLY A 49 -5.63 -13.84 -1.09
C GLY A 49 -7.05 -13.67 -1.64
N ALA A 50 -7.80 -12.64 -1.25
CA ALA A 50 -9.13 -12.35 -1.80
C ALA A 50 -9.05 -12.00 -3.29
N ASP A 51 -10.05 -12.40 -4.05
CA ASP A 51 -10.22 -12.02 -5.45
C ASP A 51 -11.10 -10.78 -5.54
N LEU A 52 -10.46 -9.61 -5.66
CA LEU A 52 -11.10 -8.28 -5.76
C LEU A 52 -11.11 -7.74 -7.20
N ARG A 53 -10.95 -8.60 -8.19
CA ARG A 53 -10.89 -8.17 -9.59
C ARG A 53 -12.12 -7.37 -10.01
N GLY A 54 -11.88 -6.15 -10.47
CA GLY A 54 -12.95 -5.25 -10.91
C GLY A 54 -13.87 -4.75 -9.78
N ALA A 55 -13.56 -5.00 -8.51
CA ALA A 55 -14.34 -4.48 -7.39
C ALA A 55 -14.31 -2.95 -7.34
N ASP A 56 -15.39 -2.34 -6.91
CA ASP A 56 -15.51 -0.90 -6.71
C ASP A 56 -15.26 -0.57 -5.23
N LEU A 57 -14.06 -0.11 -4.92
CA LEU A 57 -13.58 0.26 -3.58
C LEU A 57 -13.47 1.78 -3.39
N ARG A 58 -14.12 2.57 -4.26
CA ARG A 58 -14.03 4.04 -4.19
C ARG A 58 -14.46 4.57 -2.83
N GLY A 59 -13.59 5.37 -2.22
CA GLY A 59 -13.84 5.95 -0.91
C GLY A 59 -13.90 4.94 0.24
N ALA A 60 -13.61 3.67 0.02
CA ALA A 60 -13.57 2.68 1.10
C ALA A 60 -12.46 2.98 2.11
N ASN A 61 -12.71 2.67 3.37
CA ASN A 61 -11.72 2.81 4.43
C ASN A 61 -11.02 1.47 4.67
N LEU A 62 -9.82 1.33 4.10
CA LEU A 62 -8.98 0.13 4.18
C LEU A 62 -7.83 0.27 5.18
N ARG A 63 -7.91 1.23 6.11
CA ARG A 63 -6.84 1.40 7.11
C ARG A 63 -6.59 0.09 7.86
N TRP A 64 -5.31 -0.26 8.01
CA TRP A 64 -4.88 -1.49 8.69
C TRP A 64 -5.34 -2.80 8.02
N ALA A 65 -5.98 -2.75 6.85
CA ALA A 65 -6.40 -3.94 6.12
C ALA A 65 -5.19 -4.74 5.62
N ASP A 66 -5.29 -6.06 5.67
CA ASP A 66 -4.27 -6.97 5.15
C ASP A 66 -4.67 -7.48 3.75
N LEU A 67 -4.06 -6.92 2.72
CA LEU A 67 -4.30 -7.25 1.32
C LEU A 67 -3.21 -8.17 0.73
N ARG A 68 -2.40 -8.83 1.55
CA ARG A 68 -1.32 -9.69 1.06
C ARG A 68 -1.87 -10.78 0.15
N GLY A 69 -1.32 -10.88 -1.05
CA GLY A 69 -1.75 -11.88 -2.03
C GLY A 69 -3.15 -11.65 -2.63
N ALA A 70 -3.84 -10.57 -2.31
CA ALA A 70 -5.13 -10.24 -2.92
C ALA A 70 -4.95 -9.89 -4.42
N ASP A 71 -5.96 -10.17 -5.22
CA ASP A 71 -6.01 -9.84 -6.64
C ASP A 71 -6.86 -8.58 -6.87
N LEU A 72 -6.20 -7.44 -7.06
CA LEU A 72 -6.82 -6.12 -7.28
C LEU A 72 -6.91 -5.73 -8.75
N ARG A 73 -6.68 -6.64 -9.69
CA ARG A 73 -6.67 -6.32 -11.12
C ARG A 73 -7.97 -5.66 -11.57
N GLY A 74 -7.88 -4.42 -12.05
CA GLY A 74 -9.02 -3.64 -12.49
C GLY A 74 -9.93 -3.11 -11.39
N ALA A 75 -9.62 -3.33 -10.11
CA ALA A 75 -10.33 -2.73 -9.00
C ALA A 75 -10.21 -1.20 -9.00
N ASP A 76 -11.22 -0.51 -8.49
CA ASP A 76 -11.24 0.96 -8.39
C ASP A 76 -11.04 1.40 -6.93
N LEU A 77 -9.85 1.87 -6.62
CA LEU A 77 -9.43 2.30 -5.28
C LEU A 77 -9.43 3.84 -5.12
N ARG A 78 -9.94 4.59 -6.08
CA ARG A 78 -9.91 6.07 -6.03
C ARG A 78 -10.64 6.57 -4.79
N GLY A 79 -9.97 7.46 -4.04
CA GLY A 79 -10.49 7.98 -2.77
C GLY A 79 -10.45 6.99 -1.60
N ALA A 80 -10.03 5.75 -1.79
CA ALA A 80 -9.89 4.80 -0.69
C ALA A 80 -8.79 5.23 0.29
N ASN A 81 -9.00 4.96 1.57
CA ASN A 81 -7.97 5.17 2.59
C ASN A 81 -7.20 3.87 2.82
N LEU A 82 -5.92 3.87 2.45
CA LEU A 82 -5.01 2.72 2.54
C LEU A 82 -3.94 2.90 3.64
N ASP A 83 -4.13 3.85 4.56
CA ASP A 83 -3.16 4.08 5.63
C ASP A 83 -2.90 2.81 6.43
N PHE A 84 -1.62 2.46 6.59
CA PHE A 84 -1.17 1.26 7.31
C PHE A 84 -1.67 -0.07 6.74
N SER A 85 -2.30 -0.08 5.57
CA SER A 85 -2.67 -1.33 4.90
C SER A 85 -1.45 -2.01 4.28
N VAL A 86 -1.55 -3.33 4.12
CA VAL A 86 -0.53 -4.11 3.42
C VAL A 86 -1.01 -4.39 2.01
N LEU A 87 -0.43 -3.71 1.01
CA LEU A 87 -0.75 -3.89 -0.41
C LEU A 87 -0.03 -5.10 -1.02
N PRO A 88 -0.64 -5.79 -1.98
CA PRO A 88 0.03 -6.83 -2.75
C PRO A 88 1.07 -6.20 -3.70
N LEU A 89 2.34 -6.55 -3.54
CA LEU A 89 3.46 -6.08 -4.38
C LEU A 89 3.74 -7.01 -5.59
N TRP A 90 2.73 -7.68 -6.10
CA TRP A 90 2.82 -8.58 -7.25
C TRP A 90 1.87 -8.12 -8.39
N CYS A 91 1.85 -8.87 -9.50
CA CYS A 91 1.01 -8.53 -10.66
C CYS A 91 -0.50 -8.41 -10.36
N GLY A 92 -0.96 -8.83 -9.17
CA GLY A 92 -2.35 -8.71 -8.73
C GLY A 92 -2.86 -7.27 -8.58
N SER A 93 -1.98 -6.26 -8.57
CA SER A 93 -2.36 -4.84 -8.58
C SER A 93 -2.42 -4.24 -9.98
N LEU A 94 -2.11 -4.99 -11.04
CA LEU A 94 -2.13 -4.49 -12.41
C LEU A 94 -3.52 -3.98 -12.80
N ARG A 95 -3.56 -2.76 -13.40
CA ARG A 95 -4.78 -2.08 -13.82
C ARG A 95 -5.75 -1.72 -12.68
N ALA A 96 -5.35 -1.80 -11.41
CA ALA A 96 -6.08 -1.15 -10.35
C ALA A 96 -6.12 0.35 -10.61
N LYS A 97 -7.29 0.98 -10.41
CA LYS A 97 -7.45 2.42 -10.57
C LYS A 97 -7.18 3.06 -9.22
N VAL A 98 -6.19 3.93 -9.18
CA VAL A 98 -5.80 4.70 -7.99
C VAL A 98 -5.85 6.19 -8.32
N ASP A 99 -5.96 7.01 -7.31
CA ASP A 99 -5.83 8.46 -7.44
C ASP A 99 -4.42 8.94 -7.10
N GLU A 100 -4.19 10.23 -7.29
CA GLU A 100 -2.90 10.87 -7.04
C GLU A 100 -2.47 10.75 -5.58
N ARG A 101 -3.40 10.78 -4.62
CA ARG A 101 -3.13 10.64 -3.20
C ARG A 101 -2.52 9.27 -2.87
N ILE A 102 -3.07 8.20 -3.44
CA ILE A 102 -2.55 6.83 -3.26
C ILE A 102 -1.17 6.70 -3.90
N ILE A 103 -0.96 7.28 -5.07
CA ILE A 103 0.35 7.30 -5.73
C ILE A 103 1.39 7.99 -4.84
N ARG A 104 1.08 9.17 -4.30
CA ARG A 104 1.97 9.91 -3.39
C ARG A 104 2.33 9.09 -2.15
N GLN A 105 1.34 8.41 -1.57
CA GLN A 105 1.56 7.51 -0.43
C GLN A 105 2.53 6.38 -0.77
N ILE A 106 2.35 5.71 -1.92
CA ILE A 106 3.23 4.62 -2.37
C ILE A 106 4.66 5.15 -2.61
N VAL A 107 4.78 6.28 -3.31
CA VAL A 107 6.09 6.92 -3.57
C VAL A 107 6.78 7.29 -2.27
N TYR A 108 6.08 7.92 -1.32
CA TYR A 108 6.62 8.27 -0.02
C TYR A 108 7.20 7.03 0.70
N HIS A 109 6.43 5.97 0.82
CA HIS A 109 6.89 4.76 1.51
C HIS A 109 8.05 4.07 0.78
N THR A 110 8.06 4.10 -0.55
CA THR A 110 9.16 3.56 -1.36
C THR A 110 10.45 4.33 -1.10
N LEU A 111 10.39 5.66 -1.08
CA LEU A 111 11.56 6.49 -0.83
C LEU A 111 12.08 6.32 0.62
N ARG A 112 11.18 6.28 1.60
CA ARG A 112 11.57 6.04 3.00
C ARG A 112 12.23 4.67 3.20
N LEU A 113 11.76 3.62 2.54
CA LEU A 113 12.41 2.32 2.53
C LEU A 113 13.80 2.39 1.88
N ALA A 114 13.91 3.10 0.76
CA ALA A 114 15.18 3.26 0.05
C ALA A 114 16.22 4.05 0.87
N GLN A 115 15.82 5.07 1.63
CA GLN A 115 16.70 5.81 2.53
C GLN A 115 17.34 4.91 3.60
N ASN A 116 16.56 3.95 4.13
CA ASN A 116 16.99 3.08 5.21
C ASN A 116 17.55 1.73 4.72
N SER A 117 17.82 1.60 3.41
CA SER A 117 18.27 0.34 2.81
C SER A 117 19.62 0.50 2.11
N GLU A 118 20.42 -0.56 2.16
CA GLU A 118 21.63 -0.66 1.37
C GLU A 118 21.29 -1.00 -0.09
N ILE A 119 21.04 0.01 -0.91
CA ILE A 119 20.78 -0.13 -2.35
C ILE A 119 21.89 0.51 -3.16
N SER A 120 22.02 0.10 -4.42
CA SER A 120 23.06 0.65 -5.30
C SER A 120 22.87 2.16 -5.52
N CYS A 121 23.98 2.87 -5.72
CA CYS A 121 23.96 4.30 -6.00
C CYS A 121 23.15 4.65 -7.23
N ASP A 122 23.22 3.82 -8.28
CA ASP A 122 22.41 4.03 -9.50
C ASP A 122 20.93 3.99 -9.21
N LEU A 123 20.47 3.05 -8.35
CA LEU A 123 19.07 2.95 -7.96
C LEU A 123 18.67 4.10 -7.03
N LYS A 124 19.54 4.51 -6.09
CA LYS A 124 19.32 5.71 -5.27
C LYS A 124 19.12 6.94 -6.15
N GLY A 125 20.05 7.22 -7.07
CA GLY A 125 19.93 8.36 -7.98
C GLY A 125 18.68 8.35 -8.84
N ALA A 126 18.18 7.17 -9.23
CA ALA A 126 16.92 7.05 -9.95
C ALA A 126 15.67 7.29 -9.10
N LEU A 127 15.72 6.95 -7.80
CA LEU A 127 14.60 7.09 -6.87
C LEU A 127 14.54 8.49 -6.23
N PHE A 128 15.69 9.09 -5.89
CA PHE A 128 15.74 10.37 -5.18
C PHE A 128 15.86 11.57 -6.14
N THR A 129 15.00 11.60 -7.17
CA THR A 129 14.89 12.81 -8.00
C THR A 129 14.10 13.87 -7.24
N LYS A 130 14.42 15.14 -7.51
CA LYS A 130 13.72 16.28 -6.90
C LYS A 130 12.20 16.17 -7.04
N GLU A 131 11.73 15.79 -8.22
CA GLU A 131 10.30 15.65 -8.54
C GLU A 131 9.63 14.55 -7.70
N LEU A 132 10.28 13.39 -7.51
CA LEU A 132 9.73 12.31 -6.71
C LEU A 132 9.71 12.67 -5.23
N ILE A 133 10.75 13.33 -4.72
CA ILE A 133 10.82 13.80 -3.34
C ILE A 133 9.71 14.84 -3.07
N GLU A 134 9.52 15.80 -3.98
CA GLU A 134 8.45 16.79 -3.86
C GLU A 134 7.07 16.13 -3.83
N GLN A 135 6.82 15.16 -4.73
CA GLN A 135 5.54 14.43 -4.74
C GLN A 135 5.33 13.59 -3.48
N ALA A 136 6.36 12.92 -2.98
CA ALA A 136 6.29 12.16 -1.74
C ALA A 136 5.92 13.07 -0.55
N ASN A 137 6.53 14.26 -0.47
CA ASN A 137 6.30 15.21 0.62
C ASN A 137 4.92 15.89 0.57
N LEU A 138 4.17 15.75 -0.52
CA LEU A 138 2.75 16.11 -0.59
C LEU A 138 1.81 15.01 -0.04
N PHE A 139 2.36 13.93 0.50
CA PHE A 139 1.57 12.94 1.20
C PHE A 139 0.96 13.57 2.46
N HIS A 140 -0.36 13.44 2.64
CA HIS A 140 -1.13 14.16 3.65
C HIS A 140 -0.60 14.03 5.09
N ARG A 141 0.02 12.90 5.43
CA ARG A 141 0.61 12.69 6.78
C ARG A 141 1.90 13.46 6.99
N VAL A 142 2.64 13.77 5.92
CA VAL A 142 3.79 14.68 5.96
C VAL A 142 3.32 16.11 6.14
N GLU A 143 2.31 16.54 5.39
CA GLU A 143 1.73 17.88 5.49
C GLU A 143 1.10 18.15 6.86
N SER A 144 0.47 17.13 7.47
CA SER A 144 -0.08 17.22 8.82
C SER A 144 0.98 17.14 9.93
N GLY A 145 2.23 16.82 9.59
CA GLY A 145 3.32 16.61 10.56
C GLY A 145 3.26 15.28 11.30
N GLU A 146 2.44 14.35 10.88
CA GLU A 146 2.35 13.02 11.51
C GLU A 146 3.54 12.11 11.19
N VAL A 147 4.22 12.35 10.07
CA VAL A 147 5.42 11.61 9.63
C VAL A 147 6.49 12.59 9.12
N GLU A 148 7.74 12.16 9.19
CA GLU A 148 8.87 12.96 8.74
C GLU A 148 8.89 13.11 7.21
N ARG A 149 9.40 14.25 6.75
CA ARG A 149 9.63 14.49 5.32
C ARG A 149 10.68 13.53 4.77
N VAL A 150 10.58 13.22 3.49
CA VAL A 150 11.69 12.62 2.74
C VAL A 150 12.71 13.71 2.49
N GLU A 151 13.92 13.54 2.99
CA GLU A 151 15.01 14.46 2.75
C GLU A 151 15.64 14.21 1.39
N ASP A 152 16.11 15.28 0.77
CA ASP A 152 17.00 15.19 -0.38
C ASP A 152 18.38 14.75 0.14
N GLU A 153 18.56 13.44 0.26
CA GLU A 153 19.91 12.89 0.38
C GLU A 153 20.60 13.10 -0.97
N THR A 154 20.94 14.35 -1.26
CA THR A 154 21.88 14.65 -2.33
C THR A 154 23.06 13.72 -2.11
N LEU A 155 23.26 12.84 -3.06
CA LEU A 155 24.35 11.88 -3.11
C LEU A 155 25.59 12.60 -2.62
N ASP A 156 26.04 12.26 -1.42
CA ASP A 156 27.39 12.62 -1.02
C ASP A 156 28.29 11.92 -2.03
N ASP A 157 28.78 12.69 -3.01
CA ASP A 157 29.62 12.22 -4.10
C ASP A 157 30.86 11.47 -3.60
N SER A 158 31.18 11.57 -2.30
CA SER A 158 32.25 10.83 -1.65
C SER A 158 31.92 9.34 -1.42
N VAL A 159 30.65 8.95 -1.40
CA VAL A 159 30.20 7.57 -1.12
C VAL A 159 29.79 6.84 -2.41
N CYS A 160 29.41 7.57 -3.44
CA CYS A 160 28.96 7.03 -4.73
C CYS A 160 30.04 7.18 -5.81
N THR A 161 31.08 6.34 -5.79
CA THR A 161 31.97 6.17 -6.95
C THR A 161 31.35 5.20 -7.94
N PRO A 162 31.06 5.60 -9.20
CA PRO A 162 30.61 4.67 -10.24
C PRO A 162 31.65 3.58 -10.45
N GLY A 163 31.28 2.32 -10.30
CA GLY A 163 32.15 1.19 -10.67
C GLY A 163 32.68 0.31 -9.53
N LYS A 164 32.33 0.52 -8.27
CA LYS A 164 32.61 -0.52 -7.25
C LYS A 164 31.46 -1.52 -7.20
N THR A 165 31.58 -2.55 -8.01
CA THR A 165 30.84 -3.81 -7.82
C THR A 165 31.12 -4.30 -6.39
N VAL A 166 30.08 -4.52 -5.61
CA VAL A 166 30.18 -5.19 -4.31
C VAL A 166 30.82 -6.55 -4.56
N ALA A 167 32.04 -6.74 -4.06
CA ALA A 167 32.71 -8.01 -4.13
C ALA A 167 31.84 -9.05 -3.41
N THR A 168 31.42 -10.06 -4.16
CA THR A 168 30.84 -11.28 -3.64
C THR A 168 31.62 -11.73 -2.41
N LEU A 169 30.96 -11.78 -1.26
CA LEU A 169 31.45 -12.47 -0.09
C LEU A 169 31.56 -13.94 -0.48
N GLY A 170 32.78 -14.31 -0.92
CA GLY A 170 33.13 -15.68 -1.18
C GLY A 170 33.07 -16.46 0.12
N GLY A 171 32.25 -17.50 0.13
CA GLY A 171 32.33 -18.52 1.14
C GLY A 171 33.74 -19.08 1.22
N LYS A 172 34.22 -19.19 2.43
CA LYS A 172 35.33 -20.12 2.75
C LYS A 172 34.78 -21.15 3.69
N ASP A 173 34.90 -22.38 3.19
CA ASP A 173 35.06 -23.68 3.87
C ASP A 173 34.42 -23.86 5.28
#